data_e5f949411eaecbd524ee4f509a58bb54
#
_entry.id   e5f949411eaecbd524ee4f509a58bb54
#
_cell.length_a   1.000
_cell.length_b   1.000
_cell.length_c   1.000
_cell.angle_alpha   90.00
_cell.angle_beta   90.00
_cell.angle_gamma   90.00
#
_symmetry.space_group_name_H-M   'P 1'
#
loop_
_entity.id
_entity.type
_entity.pdbx_description
1 polymer ?
#
loop_
_entity_poly.entity_id
_entity_poly.type
_entity_poly.pdbx_seq_one_letter_code
_entity_poly.pdbx_strand_id
1 'polypeptide(L)'
;MKTSYLILLLLLLPIPSLAGNRLQELYSNINHFIAQQKAEIGVAIIAEGKDTLTIGNNHHYPLMSVFKLHQALAVGNYCEKHRISFDTLLTVSKTDLKRDTYSPLRDQHPNGGKFSLKQLMQYTLHLSDNNACDILFRFMGGPDVTDRYIRSLGIKDFSVQHTEEDMHRNLNLCYQNWSTPLATAEVIEALLTRPLFDKEHQKFIKKSLITCQTGKSRIVRPLQDKNVIVGHKTGTGDYNKSGQLIAINDAGFIVFPDGRRYTLVVFVKNSQENPEHTEVIIAHISEMVYQAFSKP
;
A
#
# COMPACT_ATOMS: atom_id res chain seq x y z
N MET A 1 47.84 -34.17 -45.85
CA MET A 1 46.40 -34.12 -45.69
C MET A 1 46.12 -33.38 -44.37
N LYS A 2 45.66 -32.11 -44.41
CA LYS A 2 45.28 -31.34 -43.21
C LYS A 2 43.76 -31.42 -43.07
N THR A 3 43.30 -32.10 -42.04
CA THR A 3 41.88 -32.23 -41.72
C THR A 3 41.46 -31.01 -40.91
N SER A 4 40.66 -30.10 -41.50
CA SER A 4 40.06 -28.94 -40.78
C SER A 4 38.81 -29.41 -40.08
N TYR A 5 38.80 -29.30 -38.77
CA TYR A 5 37.58 -29.47 -37.94
C TYR A 5 36.80 -28.17 -37.90
N LEU A 6 35.59 -28.19 -38.45
CA LEU A 6 34.62 -27.10 -38.36
C LEU A 6 33.90 -27.20 -37.02
N ILE A 7 34.21 -26.33 -36.04
CA ILE A 7 33.51 -26.24 -34.78
C ILE A 7 32.23 -25.45 -35.03
N LEU A 8 31.10 -26.14 -35.02
CA LEU A 8 29.78 -25.54 -35.09
C LEU A 8 29.42 -24.96 -33.71
N LEU A 9 29.56 -23.63 -33.52
CA LEU A 9 29.17 -22.93 -32.32
C LEU A 9 27.63 -22.79 -32.31
N LEU A 10 26.93 -23.70 -31.61
CA LEU A 10 25.51 -23.54 -31.35
C LEU A 10 25.32 -22.38 -30.38
N LEU A 11 24.87 -21.24 -30.88
CA LEU A 11 24.34 -20.15 -30.08
C LEU A 11 23.04 -20.60 -29.40
N LEU A 12 23.13 -21.04 -28.15
CA LEU A 12 21.96 -21.25 -27.27
C LEU A 12 21.37 -19.89 -26.99
N LEU A 13 20.35 -19.47 -27.74
CA LEU A 13 19.50 -18.35 -27.37
C LEU A 13 18.77 -18.74 -26.08
N PRO A 14 18.78 -17.89 -25.06
CA PRO A 14 18.04 -18.17 -23.83
C PRO A 14 16.55 -18.28 -24.17
N ILE A 15 15.97 -19.46 -23.97
CA ILE A 15 14.53 -19.67 -24.04
C ILE A 15 13.96 -18.90 -22.86
N PRO A 16 13.08 -17.89 -23.07
CA PRO A 16 12.46 -17.17 -21.97
C PRO A 16 11.71 -18.18 -21.10
N SER A 17 11.92 -18.08 -19.78
CA SER A 17 11.23 -18.94 -18.83
C SER A 17 9.72 -18.69 -18.93
N LEU A 18 8.90 -19.73 -18.69
CA LEU A 18 7.43 -19.61 -18.66
C LEU A 18 6.95 -18.45 -17.76
N ALA A 19 7.66 -18.19 -16.66
CA ALA A 19 7.42 -17.06 -15.77
C ALA A 19 7.69 -15.71 -16.45
N GLY A 20 8.76 -15.59 -17.24
CA GLY A 20 9.09 -14.36 -17.99
C GLY A 20 8.03 -14.02 -19.03
N ASN A 21 7.52 -15.02 -19.77
CA ASN A 21 6.46 -14.82 -20.76
C ASN A 21 5.16 -14.37 -20.09
N ARG A 22 4.80 -14.95 -18.93
CA ARG A 22 3.59 -14.58 -18.16
C ARG A 22 3.62 -13.13 -17.67
N LEU A 23 4.75 -12.68 -17.13
CA LEU A 23 4.90 -11.29 -16.68
C LEU A 23 4.88 -10.30 -17.85
N GLN A 24 5.47 -10.66 -18.99
CA GLN A 24 5.47 -9.83 -20.19
C GLN A 24 4.05 -9.67 -20.78
N GLU A 25 3.27 -10.75 -20.81
CA GLU A 25 1.87 -10.70 -21.23
C GLU A 25 1.02 -9.87 -20.26
N LEU A 26 1.18 -10.07 -18.96
CA LEU A 26 0.50 -9.28 -17.93
C LEU A 26 0.84 -7.79 -18.04
N TYR A 27 2.12 -7.46 -18.25
CA TYR A 27 2.58 -6.08 -18.48
C TYR A 27 1.86 -5.46 -19.70
N SER A 28 1.82 -6.18 -20.81
CA SER A 28 1.17 -5.70 -22.03
C SER A 28 -0.33 -5.47 -21.83
N ASN A 29 -1.01 -6.40 -21.18
CA ASN A 29 -2.45 -6.32 -20.93
C ASN A 29 -2.80 -5.14 -19.99
N ILE A 30 -2.04 -4.97 -18.91
CA ILE A 30 -2.26 -3.83 -18.00
C ILE A 30 -1.96 -2.52 -18.72
N ASN A 31 -0.85 -2.39 -19.46
CA ASN A 31 -0.54 -1.17 -20.20
C ASN A 31 -1.61 -0.81 -21.23
N HIS A 32 -2.11 -1.81 -21.97
CA HIS A 32 -3.19 -1.57 -22.93
C HIS A 32 -4.45 -1.05 -22.24
N PHE A 33 -4.81 -1.62 -21.10
CA PHE A 33 -5.98 -1.22 -20.32
C PHE A 33 -5.83 0.20 -19.75
N ILE A 34 -4.69 0.50 -19.10
CA ILE A 34 -4.49 1.82 -18.46
C ILE A 34 -4.38 2.97 -19.47
N ALA A 35 -3.88 2.69 -20.69
CA ALA A 35 -3.79 3.69 -21.74
C ALA A 35 -5.17 4.24 -22.18
N GLN A 36 -6.26 3.55 -21.86
CA GLN A 36 -7.62 3.94 -22.16
C GLN A 36 -8.27 4.77 -21.05
N GLN A 37 -7.63 4.89 -19.89
CA GLN A 37 -8.17 5.57 -18.71
C GLN A 37 -7.77 7.05 -18.68
N LYS A 38 -8.66 7.90 -18.20
CA LYS A 38 -8.39 9.34 -18.02
C LYS A 38 -7.78 9.63 -16.64
N ALA A 39 -6.69 8.96 -16.34
CA ALA A 39 -5.99 9.07 -15.07
C ALA A 39 -4.51 8.72 -15.24
N GLU A 40 -3.67 9.15 -14.31
CA GLU A 40 -2.29 8.67 -14.19
C GLU A 40 -2.28 7.44 -13.26
N ILE A 41 -1.84 6.30 -13.80
CA ILE A 41 -1.92 5.02 -13.09
C ILE A 41 -0.52 4.43 -12.93
N GLY A 42 -0.21 4.04 -11.70
CA GLY A 42 1.01 3.33 -11.35
C GLY A 42 0.70 1.97 -10.73
N VAL A 43 1.44 0.96 -11.18
CA VAL A 43 1.28 -0.42 -10.70
C VAL A 43 2.63 -0.98 -10.30
N ALA A 44 2.68 -1.69 -9.19
CA ALA A 44 3.79 -2.57 -8.84
C ALA A 44 3.27 -3.93 -8.39
N ILE A 45 3.91 -4.98 -8.89
CA ILE A 45 3.64 -6.36 -8.52
C ILE A 45 4.98 -6.98 -8.13
N ILE A 46 5.01 -7.63 -6.95
CA ILE A 46 6.15 -8.47 -6.53
C ILE A 46 5.61 -9.87 -6.27
N ALA A 47 5.96 -10.82 -7.13
CA ALA A 47 5.56 -12.22 -7.00
C ALA A 47 6.64 -13.01 -6.27
N GLU A 48 6.24 -13.82 -5.28
CA GLU A 48 7.12 -14.68 -4.47
C GLU A 48 8.29 -13.93 -3.81
N GLY A 49 8.17 -12.59 -3.66
CA GLY A 49 9.25 -11.74 -3.14
C GLY A 49 10.46 -11.60 -4.07
N LYS A 50 10.35 -11.96 -5.35
CA LYS A 50 11.45 -12.03 -6.32
C LYS A 50 11.13 -11.35 -7.63
N ASP A 51 10.09 -11.80 -8.33
CA ASP A 51 9.77 -11.34 -9.67
C ASP A 51 8.99 -10.03 -9.57
N THR A 52 9.51 -8.97 -10.16
CA THR A 52 8.95 -7.62 -10.06
C THR A 52 8.49 -7.13 -11.43
N LEU A 53 7.27 -6.58 -11.47
CA LEU A 53 6.72 -5.86 -12.60
C LEU A 53 6.27 -4.48 -12.14
N THR A 54 6.64 -3.43 -12.88
CA THR A 54 6.22 -2.06 -12.58
C THR A 54 5.72 -1.33 -13.82
N ILE A 55 4.71 -0.47 -13.63
CA ILE A 55 4.18 0.43 -14.65
C ILE A 55 4.04 1.81 -14.01
N GLY A 56 4.46 2.87 -14.69
CA GLY A 56 4.38 4.23 -14.17
C GLY A 56 5.21 4.48 -12.91
N ASN A 57 6.24 3.67 -12.64
CA ASN A 57 7.03 3.73 -11.40
C ASN A 57 7.99 4.93 -11.33
N ASN A 58 8.12 5.70 -12.40
CA ASN A 58 8.89 6.94 -12.46
C ASN A 58 8.08 8.18 -12.05
N HIS A 59 6.83 8.01 -11.63
CA HIS A 59 5.96 9.08 -11.15
C HIS A 59 5.74 9.00 -9.64
N HIS A 60 5.50 10.16 -9.04
CA HIS A 60 5.09 10.28 -7.64
C HIS A 60 3.56 10.26 -7.54
N TYR A 61 3.04 9.40 -6.69
CA TYR A 61 1.61 9.25 -6.43
C TYR A 61 1.29 9.69 -5.00
N PRO A 62 0.31 10.60 -4.79
CA PRO A 62 -0.15 10.93 -3.45
C PRO A 62 -0.60 9.66 -2.72
N LEU A 63 0.01 9.36 -1.59
CA LEU A 63 -0.28 8.12 -0.84
C LEU A 63 -1.70 8.10 -0.30
N MET A 64 -2.25 9.28 0.02
CA MET A 64 -3.46 9.38 0.82
C MET A 64 -3.33 8.44 2.04
N SER A 65 -4.40 7.87 2.53
CA SER A 65 -4.34 6.98 3.70
C SER A 65 -3.50 5.70 3.55
N VAL A 66 -2.87 5.42 2.38
CA VAL A 66 -1.91 4.30 2.27
C VAL A 66 -0.69 4.54 3.16
N PHE A 67 -0.30 5.80 3.42
CA PHE A 67 0.82 6.09 4.32
C PHE A 67 0.60 5.60 5.77
N LYS A 68 -0.65 5.31 6.17
CA LYS A 68 -0.97 4.73 7.48
C LYS A 68 -0.37 3.35 7.69
N LEU A 69 -0.09 2.62 6.60
CA LEU A 69 0.73 1.40 6.65
C LEU A 69 2.18 1.73 7.05
N HIS A 70 2.78 2.73 6.43
CA HIS A 70 4.14 3.19 6.76
C HIS A 70 4.21 3.64 8.23
N GLN A 71 3.21 4.42 8.67
CA GLN A 71 3.07 4.85 10.06
C GLN A 71 2.96 3.67 11.03
N ALA A 72 2.15 2.66 10.71
CA ALA A 72 1.98 1.50 11.59
C ALA A 72 3.31 0.74 11.81
N LEU A 73 4.14 0.62 10.76
CA LEU A 73 5.48 0.04 10.90
C LEU A 73 6.39 0.91 11.77
N ALA A 74 6.32 2.23 11.61
CA ALA A 74 7.08 3.16 12.43
C ALA A 74 6.64 3.11 13.91
N VAL A 75 5.33 2.99 14.20
CA VAL A 75 4.80 2.78 15.56
C VAL A 75 5.37 1.48 16.15
N GLY A 76 5.39 0.38 15.38
CA GLY A 76 5.96 -0.88 15.83
C GLY A 76 7.44 -0.75 16.23
N ASN A 77 8.25 -0.13 15.37
CA ASN A 77 9.67 0.13 15.65
C ASN A 77 9.87 1.12 16.82
N TYR A 78 9.05 2.17 16.91
CA TYR A 78 9.12 3.12 18.01
C TYR A 78 8.85 2.44 19.35
N CYS A 79 7.79 1.62 19.41
CA CYS A 79 7.44 0.85 20.60
C CYS A 79 8.55 -0.13 21.00
N GLU A 80 9.15 -0.84 20.03
CA GLU A 80 10.30 -1.71 20.27
C GLU A 80 11.48 -0.96 20.89
N LYS A 81 11.90 0.14 20.27
CA LYS A 81 13.04 0.95 20.74
C LYS A 81 12.85 1.54 22.14
N HIS A 82 11.61 1.91 22.46
CA HIS A 82 11.27 2.53 23.75
C HIS A 82 10.69 1.56 24.78
N ARG A 83 10.61 0.25 24.46
CA ARG A 83 10.03 -0.81 25.28
C ARG A 83 8.60 -0.50 25.73
N ILE A 84 7.79 0.02 24.79
CA ILE A 84 6.39 0.40 24.99
C ILE A 84 5.50 -0.72 24.47
N SER A 85 4.56 -1.19 25.29
CA SER A 85 3.54 -2.17 24.89
C SER A 85 2.48 -1.53 24.00
N PHE A 86 1.91 -2.26 23.04
CA PHE A 86 0.73 -1.85 22.29
C PHE A 86 -0.53 -1.71 23.18
N ASP A 87 -0.50 -2.27 24.40
CA ASP A 87 -1.58 -2.09 25.39
C ASP A 87 -1.44 -0.80 26.20
N THR A 88 -0.37 -0.01 25.99
CA THR A 88 -0.18 1.29 26.62
C THR A 88 -1.33 2.23 26.28
N LEU A 89 -1.94 2.81 27.30
CA LEU A 89 -3.10 3.70 27.16
C LEU A 89 -2.66 5.14 26.91
N LEU A 90 -3.22 5.73 25.87
CA LEU A 90 -3.15 7.17 25.60
C LEU A 90 -4.49 7.83 26.00
N THR A 91 -4.40 9.00 26.60
CA THR A 91 -5.59 9.84 26.82
C THR A 91 -5.85 10.65 25.55
N VAL A 92 -7.02 10.46 24.98
CA VAL A 92 -7.54 11.21 23.83
C VAL A 92 -8.58 12.19 24.34
N SER A 93 -8.33 13.47 24.17
CA SER A 93 -9.26 14.54 24.57
C SER A 93 -10.26 14.82 23.43
N LYS A 94 -11.33 15.51 23.74
CA LYS A 94 -12.28 16.00 22.73
C LYS A 94 -11.63 16.95 21.71
N THR A 95 -10.60 17.69 22.09
CA THR A 95 -9.85 18.58 21.19
C THR A 95 -8.94 17.84 20.22
N ASP A 96 -8.57 16.59 20.51
CA ASP A 96 -7.83 15.71 19.60
C ASP A 96 -8.71 15.15 18.47
N LEU A 97 -10.04 15.19 18.67
CA LEU A 97 -11.02 14.65 17.75
C LEU A 97 -11.58 15.76 16.85
N LYS A 98 -10.84 16.09 15.78
CA LYS A 98 -11.24 17.11 14.80
C LYS A 98 -12.56 16.75 14.15
N ARG A 99 -13.43 17.76 13.93
CA ARG A 99 -14.81 17.56 13.44
C ARG A 99 -14.92 17.46 11.93
N ASP A 100 -14.04 18.13 11.24
CA ASP A 100 -14.03 18.35 9.79
C ASP A 100 -13.25 17.28 9.01
N THR A 101 -12.95 16.15 9.63
CA THR A 101 -12.25 15.01 8.98
C THR A 101 -12.98 13.69 9.22
N TYR A 102 -12.69 12.70 8.39
CA TYR A 102 -13.23 11.35 8.53
C TYR A 102 -12.68 10.66 9.78
N SER A 103 -13.53 10.32 10.74
CA SER A 103 -13.09 9.70 11.98
C SER A 103 -14.18 8.89 12.68
N PRO A 104 -14.28 7.58 12.42
CA PRO A 104 -15.10 6.66 13.20
C PRO A 104 -14.79 6.67 14.70
N LEU A 105 -13.52 6.91 15.09
CA LEU A 105 -13.14 7.07 16.50
C LEU A 105 -13.91 8.21 17.16
N ARG A 106 -13.94 9.38 16.51
CA ARG A 106 -14.72 10.54 17.02
C ARG A 106 -16.21 10.24 17.07
N ASP A 107 -16.73 9.61 16.03
CA ASP A 107 -18.17 9.35 15.91
C ASP A 107 -18.66 8.38 16.99
N GLN A 108 -17.84 7.41 17.38
CA GLN A 108 -18.11 6.43 18.44
C GLN A 108 -17.78 6.98 19.85
N HIS A 109 -16.81 7.89 19.95
CA HIS A 109 -16.30 8.42 21.23
C HIS A 109 -16.16 9.96 21.19
N PRO A 110 -17.26 10.71 21.04
CA PRO A 110 -17.22 12.15 20.77
C PRO A 110 -16.60 13.00 21.90
N ASN A 111 -16.49 12.45 23.09
CA ASN A 111 -15.89 13.11 24.27
C ASN A 111 -14.43 12.67 24.51
N GLY A 112 -13.88 11.81 23.63
CA GLY A 112 -12.58 11.19 23.86
C GLY A 112 -12.63 10.03 24.85
N GLY A 113 -11.49 9.71 25.45
CA GLY A 113 -11.35 8.59 26.36
C GLY A 113 -9.92 8.10 26.50
N LYS A 114 -9.74 6.92 27.08
CA LYS A 114 -8.45 6.24 27.11
C LYS A 114 -8.47 5.08 26.09
N PHE A 115 -7.49 5.08 25.20
CA PHE A 115 -7.35 4.07 24.14
C PHE A 115 -5.95 3.51 24.15
N SER A 116 -5.82 2.20 24.01
CA SER A 116 -4.51 1.59 23.81
C SER A 116 -3.95 1.95 22.42
N LEU A 117 -2.62 1.92 22.28
CA LEU A 117 -1.97 2.06 20.97
C LEU A 117 -2.55 1.05 19.98
N LYS A 118 -2.81 -0.18 20.44
CA LYS A 118 -3.45 -1.23 19.65
C LYS A 118 -4.81 -0.81 19.10
N GLN A 119 -5.67 -0.22 19.94
CA GLN A 119 -6.98 0.27 19.51
C GLN A 119 -6.86 1.43 18.50
N LEU A 120 -5.96 2.39 18.74
CA LEU A 120 -5.73 3.49 17.80
C LEU A 120 -5.21 2.99 16.46
N MET A 121 -4.29 2.01 16.46
CA MET A 121 -3.81 1.37 15.23
C MET A 121 -4.92 0.59 14.51
N GLN A 122 -5.86 -0.03 15.25
CA GLN A 122 -7.04 -0.66 14.65
C GLN A 122 -7.92 0.36 13.94
N TYR A 123 -8.27 1.48 14.58
CA TYR A 123 -8.99 2.56 13.93
C TYR A 123 -8.28 3.06 12.67
N THR A 124 -6.96 3.24 12.74
CA THR A 124 -6.12 3.71 11.64
C THR A 124 -6.05 2.74 10.47
N LEU A 125 -5.86 1.44 10.73
CA LEU A 125 -5.65 0.44 9.67
C LEU A 125 -6.97 -0.17 9.15
N HIS A 126 -7.93 -0.49 10.05
CA HIS A 126 -9.19 -1.12 9.63
C HIS A 126 -10.14 -0.13 8.99
N LEU A 127 -10.29 1.05 9.63
CA LEU A 127 -11.30 2.06 9.29
C LEU A 127 -10.71 3.29 8.63
N SER A 128 -9.38 3.36 8.52
CA SER A 128 -8.69 4.52 7.94
C SER A 128 -8.92 5.84 8.69
N ASP A 129 -9.12 5.80 10.00
CA ASP A 129 -9.43 6.93 10.86
C ASP A 129 -8.32 7.98 10.85
N ASN A 130 -8.68 9.24 10.58
CA ASN A 130 -7.71 10.34 10.47
C ASN A 130 -7.28 10.88 11.84
N ASN A 131 -8.20 11.01 12.80
CA ASN A 131 -7.85 11.45 14.14
C ASN A 131 -6.94 10.43 14.85
N ALA A 132 -7.26 9.14 14.76
CA ALA A 132 -6.39 8.09 15.30
C ALA A 132 -4.98 8.14 14.69
N CYS A 133 -4.89 8.38 13.38
CA CYS A 133 -3.64 8.57 12.69
C CYS A 133 -2.82 9.74 13.26
N ASP A 134 -3.43 10.91 13.40
CA ASP A 134 -2.73 12.11 13.89
C ASP A 134 -2.34 12.00 15.38
N ILE A 135 -3.15 11.28 16.18
CA ILE A 135 -2.79 10.93 17.56
C ILE A 135 -1.54 10.04 17.59
N LEU A 136 -1.43 9.06 16.70
CA LEU A 136 -0.26 8.19 16.60
C LEU A 136 0.99 8.96 16.09
N PHE A 137 0.84 9.90 15.17
CA PHE A 137 1.95 10.78 14.77
C PHE A 137 2.44 11.62 15.96
N ARG A 138 1.53 12.25 16.69
CA ARG A 138 1.89 13.02 17.87
C ARG A 138 2.57 12.18 18.94
N PHE A 139 2.11 10.95 19.17
CA PHE A 139 2.72 9.99 20.08
C PHE A 139 4.18 9.70 19.73
N MET A 140 4.53 9.57 18.45
CA MET A 140 5.89 9.33 17.99
C MET A 140 6.77 10.59 17.87
N GLY A 141 6.17 11.79 17.87
CA GLY A 141 6.87 13.06 17.68
C GLY A 141 6.78 13.64 16.26
N GLY A 142 5.90 13.11 15.40
CA GLY A 142 5.60 13.66 14.07
C GLY A 142 5.75 12.68 12.90
N PRO A 143 5.32 13.09 11.70
CA PRO A 143 5.40 12.27 10.48
C PRO A 143 6.84 11.91 10.06
N ASP A 144 7.80 12.77 10.35
CA ASP A 144 9.23 12.60 10.04
C ASP A 144 9.84 11.35 10.71
N VAL A 145 9.29 10.90 11.84
CA VAL A 145 9.69 9.64 12.48
C VAL A 145 9.35 8.46 11.57
N THR A 146 8.21 8.51 10.90
CA THR A 146 7.80 7.51 9.91
C THR A 146 8.73 7.53 8.71
N ASP A 147 8.99 8.70 8.14
CA ASP A 147 9.86 8.86 6.98
C ASP A 147 11.27 8.31 7.26
N ARG A 148 11.88 8.71 8.37
CA ARG A 148 13.21 8.21 8.79
C ARG A 148 13.24 6.70 9.00
N TYR A 149 12.21 6.13 9.61
CA TYR A 149 12.19 4.69 9.85
C TYR A 149 12.09 3.90 8.54
N ILE A 150 11.17 4.26 7.65
CA ILE A 150 11.03 3.55 6.37
C ILE A 150 12.30 3.69 5.52
N ARG A 151 12.95 4.87 5.51
CA ARG A 151 14.27 5.05 4.86
C ARG A 151 15.35 4.15 5.45
N SER A 152 15.31 3.91 6.76
CA SER A 152 16.27 3.00 7.43
C SER A 152 16.12 1.54 6.98
N LEU A 153 14.98 1.17 6.38
CA LEU A 153 14.77 -0.14 5.76
C LEU A 153 15.38 -0.26 4.35
N GLY A 154 15.98 0.83 3.82
CA GLY A 154 16.56 0.90 2.50
C GLY A 154 15.60 1.42 1.42
N ILE A 155 14.35 1.73 1.76
CA ILE A 155 13.32 2.23 0.84
C ILE A 155 13.48 3.75 0.72
N LYS A 156 13.52 4.29 -0.52
CA LYS A 156 13.90 5.69 -0.76
C LYS A 156 12.85 6.51 -1.52
N ASP A 157 12.12 5.88 -2.43
CA ASP A 157 11.26 6.61 -3.39
C ASP A 157 9.85 6.85 -2.84
N PHE A 158 9.79 7.50 -1.68
CA PHE A 158 8.58 7.92 -0.99
C PHE A 158 8.85 9.16 -0.12
N SER A 159 7.78 9.76 0.39
CA SER A 159 7.85 10.87 1.35
C SER A 159 6.60 10.87 2.24
N VAL A 160 6.78 11.04 3.56
CA VAL A 160 5.71 11.21 4.54
C VAL A 160 6.07 12.40 5.42
N GLN A 161 5.51 13.57 5.12
CA GLN A 161 5.88 14.86 5.75
C GLN A 161 4.73 15.50 6.52
N HIS A 162 3.48 15.18 6.17
CA HIS A 162 2.29 15.88 6.65
C HIS A 162 1.34 14.95 7.38
N THR A 163 0.66 15.51 8.39
CA THR A 163 -0.44 14.86 9.10
C THR A 163 -1.73 14.89 8.27
N GLU A 164 -2.76 14.15 8.70
CA GLU A 164 -4.09 14.23 8.07
C GLU A 164 -4.69 15.63 8.24
N GLU A 165 -4.48 16.28 9.40
CA GLU A 165 -4.94 17.65 9.64
C GLU A 165 -4.27 18.65 8.68
N ASP A 166 -2.96 18.53 8.42
CA ASP A 166 -2.24 19.40 7.48
C ASP A 166 -2.81 19.27 6.06
N MET A 167 -2.99 18.04 5.60
CA MET A 167 -3.53 17.75 4.26
C MET A 167 -4.98 18.20 4.11
N HIS A 168 -5.78 18.08 5.17
CA HIS A 168 -7.16 18.55 5.15
C HIS A 168 -7.23 20.09 5.04
N ARG A 169 -6.36 20.80 5.76
CA ARG A 169 -6.26 22.27 5.69
C ARG A 169 -5.77 22.77 4.33
N ASN A 170 -4.93 22.01 3.68
CA ASN A 170 -4.36 22.35 2.37
C ASN A 170 -4.17 21.10 1.51
N LEU A 171 -5.11 20.87 0.61
CA LEU A 171 -5.11 19.68 -0.27
C LEU A 171 -3.86 19.56 -1.16
N ASN A 172 -3.12 20.65 -1.42
CA ASN A 172 -1.86 20.55 -2.14
C ASN A 172 -0.80 19.75 -1.37
N LEU A 173 -0.88 19.67 -0.05
CA LEU A 173 0.03 18.88 0.78
C LEU A 173 -0.16 17.36 0.60
N CYS A 174 -1.33 16.93 0.07
CA CYS A 174 -1.53 15.54 -0.29
C CYS A 174 -0.48 15.04 -1.29
N TYR A 175 -0.04 15.91 -2.21
CA TYR A 175 1.01 15.57 -3.20
C TYR A 175 2.42 15.50 -2.60
N GLN A 176 2.62 15.97 -1.37
CA GLN A 176 3.91 15.91 -0.67
C GLN A 176 4.05 14.64 0.20
N ASN A 177 2.93 13.99 0.52
CA ASN A 177 2.93 12.61 1.04
C ASN A 177 2.77 11.66 -0.14
N TRP A 178 3.87 11.22 -0.72
CA TRP A 178 3.87 10.46 -1.97
C TRP A 178 4.72 9.19 -1.89
N SER A 179 4.50 8.28 -2.83
CA SER A 179 5.35 7.12 -3.08
C SER A 179 5.35 6.76 -4.56
N THR A 180 6.39 6.04 -4.99
CA THR A 180 6.28 5.22 -6.18
C THR A 180 5.54 3.92 -5.84
N PRO A 181 4.89 3.25 -6.81
CA PRO A 181 4.25 1.97 -6.57
C PRO A 181 5.21 0.92 -6.00
N LEU A 182 6.43 0.84 -6.53
CA LEU A 182 7.43 -0.13 -6.09
C LEU A 182 7.86 0.12 -4.64
N ALA A 183 8.12 1.37 -4.26
CA ALA A 183 8.54 1.69 -2.89
C ALA A 183 7.48 1.26 -1.86
N THR A 184 6.19 1.45 -2.16
CA THR A 184 5.11 0.94 -1.29
C THR A 184 5.03 -0.59 -1.30
N ALA A 185 5.26 -1.25 -2.44
CA ALA A 185 5.33 -2.71 -2.50
C ALA A 185 6.50 -3.24 -1.65
N GLU A 186 7.66 -2.59 -1.67
CA GLU A 186 8.81 -2.92 -0.82
C GLU A 186 8.52 -2.76 0.68
N VAL A 187 7.70 -1.77 1.07
CA VAL A 187 7.21 -1.63 2.47
C VAL A 187 6.39 -2.86 2.87
N ILE A 188 5.49 -3.33 2.01
CA ILE A 188 4.70 -4.53 2.26
C ILE A 188 5.59 -5.76 2.32
N GLU A 189 6.53 -5.92 1.39
CA GLU A 189 7.48 -7.03 1.38
C GLU A 189 8.35 -7.04 2.65
N ALA A 190 8.82 -5.88 3.11
CA ALA A 190 9.56 -5.78 4.36
C ALA A 190 8.71 -6.28 5.55
N LEU A 191 7.43 -5.89 5.64
CA LEU A 191 6.50 -6.38 6.65
C LEU A 191 6.33 -7.91 6.59
N LEU A 192 6.29 -8.49 5.38
CA LEU A 192 6.02 -9.92 5.19
C LEU A 192 7.25 -10.80 5.47
N THR A 193 8.46 -10.32 5.16
CA THR A 193 9.67 -11.15 5.04
C THR A 193 10.77 -10.84 6.04
N ARG A 194 10.79 -9.63 6.62
CA ARG A 194 11.85 -9.21 7.55
C ARG A 194 11.36 -9.23 9.00
N PRO A 195 12.21 -9.58 9.97
CA PRO A 195 11.94 -9.31 11.38
C PRO A 195 12.19 -7.83 11.65
N LEU A 196 11.13 -7.02 11.65
CA LEU A 196 11.24 -5.56 11.77
C LEU A 196 11.28 -5.10 13.24
N PHE A 197 10.53 -5.78 14.10
CA PHE A 197 10.37 -5.50 15.52
C PHE A 197 9.66 -6.70 16.18
N ASP A 198 9.20 -6.57 17.41
CA ASP A 198 8.51 -7.65 18.14
C ASP A 198 7.53 -8.43 17.27
N LYS A 199 7.59 -9.77 17.35
CA LYS A 199 6.84 -10.68 16.47
C LYS A 199 5.33 -10.54 16.64
N GLU A 200 4.82 -10.33 17.85
CA GLU A 200 3.38 -10.20 18.09
C GLU A 200 2.88 -8.84 17.59
N HIS A 201 3.67 -7.77 17.72
CA HIS A 201 3.36 -6.48 17.12
C HIS A 201 3.31 -6.56 15.60
N GLN A 202 4.28 -7.22 14.97
CA GLN A 202 4.31 -7.40 13.52
C GLN A 202 3.13 -8.25 13.01
N LYS A 203 2.80 -9.33 13.72
CA LYS A 203 1.64 -10.18 13.45
C LYS A 203 0.32 -9.40 13.58
N PHE A 204 0.21 -8.54 14.59
CA PHE A 204 -0.95 -7.66 14.78
C PHE A 204 -1.14 -6.74 13.57
N ILE A 205 -0.07 -6.08 13.08
CA ILE A 205 -0.16 -5.21 11.89
C ILE A 205 -0.59 -6.01 10.66
N LYS A 206 0.01 -7.18 10.40
CA LYS A 206 -0.41 -8.07 9.30
C LYS A 206 -1.91 -8.43 9.40
N LYS A 207 -2.36 -8.83 10.59
CA LYS A 207 -3.78 -9.16 10.83
C LYS A 207 -4.68 -7.95 10.61
N SER A 208 -4.24 -6.75 11.00
CA SER A 208 -5.01 -5.52 10.80
C SER A 208 -5.22 -5.18 9.34
N LEU A 209 -4.25 -5.47 8.46
CA LEU A 209 -4.41 -5.33 7.02
C LEU A 209 -5.39 -6.37 6.44
N ILE A 210 -5.36 -7.61 6.94
CA ILE A 210 -6.28 -8.68 6.51
C ILE A 210 -7.73 -8.35 6.89
N THR A 211 -7.94 -7.67 8.01
CA THR A 211 -9.26 -7.28 8.50
C THR A 211 -9.66 -5.84 8.13
N CYS A 212 -9.00 -5.24 7.15
CA CYS A 212 -9.34 -3.93 6.62
C CYS A 212 -10.79 -3.90 6.11
N GLN A 213 -11.53 -2.83 6.45
CA GLN A 213 -12.95 -2.71 6.12
C GLN A 213 -13.23 -1.71 4.99
N THR A 214 -12.20 -0.98 4.53
CA THR A 214 -12.32 0.00 3.45
C THR A 214 -11.98 -0.61 2.09
N GLY A 215 -12.46 -0.02 0.99
CA GLY A 215 -12.08 -0.36 -0.38
C GLY A 215 -12.53 -1.74 -0.87
N LYS A 216 -13.69 -2.21 -0.46
CA LYS A 216 -14.27 -3.48 -0.92
C LYS A 216 -14.46 -3.55 -2.44
N SER A 217 -14.55 -2.41 -3.11
CA SER A 217 -14.66 -2.25 -4.56
C SER A 217 -13.34 -2.22 -5.30
N ARG A 218 -12.18 -2.31 -4.61
CA ARG A 218 -10.82 -2.20 -5.19
C ARG A 218 -10.14 -3.57 -5.32
N ILE A 219 -8.91 -3.72 -4.84
CA ILE A 219 -8.14 -4.99 -4.92
C ILE A 219 -8.97 -6.20 -4.47
N VAL A 220 -9.76 -6.06 -3.43
CA VAL A 220 -10.54 -7.15 -2.83
C VAL A 220 -11.71 -7.61 -3.73
N ARG A 221 -12.29 -6.71 -4.53
CA ARG A 221 -13.54 -6.97 -5.29
C ARG A 221 -13.51 -8.27 -6.11
N PRO A 222 -12.53 -8.53 -6.98
CA PRO A 222 -12.47 -9.76 -7.78
C PRO A 222 -12.05 -10.99 -6.97
N LEU A 223 -11.67 -10.82 -5.71
CA LEU A 223 -11.11 -11.85 -4.85
C LEU A 223 -12.09 -12.34 -3.77
N GLN A 224 -13.27 -11.73 -3.63
CA GLN A 224 -14.23 -12.01 -2.55
C GLN A 224 -14.65 -13.47 -2.48
N ASP A 225 -14.85 -14.11 -3.64
CA ASP A 225 -15.28 -15.51 -3.75
C ASP A 225 -14.09 -16.46 -4.03
N LYS A 226 -12.87 -15.98 -3.87
CA LYS A 226 -11.65 -16.77 -4.08
C LYS A 226 -11.09 -17.25 -2.74
N ASN A 227 -10.57 -18.46 -2.74
CA ASN A 227 -9.91 -19.03 -1.57
C ASN A 227 -8.50 -18.45 -1.42
N VAL A 228 -8.41 -17.16 -1.08
CA VAL A 228 -7.14 -16.44 -0.84
C VAL A 228 -7.24 -15.56 0.40
N ILE A 229 -6.11 -15.28 1.02
CA ILE A 229 -6.02 -14.26 2.08
C ILE A 229 -5.59 -12.95 1.42
N VAL A 230 -6.32 -11.88 1.68
CA VAL A 230 -6.00 -10.53 1.22
C VAL A 230 -5.75 -9.64 2.43
N GLY A 231 -4.61 -8.99 2.48
CA GLY A 231 -4.32 -7.92 3.44
C GLY A 231 -3.97 -6.65 2.68
N HIS A 232 -4.65 -5.53 2.99
CA HIS A 232 -4.48 -4.31 2.20
C HIS A 232 -4.71 -3.02 3.00
N LYS A 233 -4.27 -1.89 2.44
CA LYS A 233 -4.56 -0.54 2.92
C LYS A 233 -4.93 0.36 1.75
N THR A 234 -6.06 1.05 1.88
CA THR A 234 -6.58 1.99 0.88
C THR A 234 -6.18 3.43 1.16
N GLY A 235 -6.21 4.24 0.11
CA GLY A 235 -6.12 5.70 0.17
C GLY A 235 -7.19 6.33 -0.73
N THR A 236 -7.87 7.38 -0.25
CA THR A 236 -8.90 8.09 -1.00
C THR A 236 -8.71 9.59 -0.77
N GLY A 237 -8.61 10.35 -1.84
CA GLY A 237 -8.48 11.80 -1.84
C GLY A 237 -9.75 12.50 -2.32
N ASP A 238 -9.81 13.81 -2.05
CA ASP A 238 -10.81 14.73 -2.57
C ASP A 238 -10.49 15.16 -4.01
N TYR A 239 -11.28 16.08 -4.54
CA TYR A 239 -11.03 16.70 -5.83
C TYR A 239 -10.02 17.86 -5.69
N ASN A 240 -9.08 17.94 -6.61
CA ASN A 240 -8.19 19.09 -6.73
C ASN A 240 -8.89 20.29 -7.39
N LYS A 241 -8.19 21.43 -7.47
CA LYS A 241 -8.74 22.66 -8.08
C LYS A 241 -9.12 22.53 -9.55
N SER A 242 -8.62 21.52 -10.24
CA SER A 242 -8.95 21.22 -11.64
C SER A 242 -10.12 20.25 -11.79
N GLY A 243 -10.79 19.89 -10.69
CA GLY A 243 -11.91 18.95 -10.68
C GLY A 243 -11.52 17.49 -10.90
N GLN A 244 -10.23 17.14 -10.70
CA GLN A 244 -9.74 15.77 -10.79
C GLN A 244 -9.63 15.18 -9.39
N LEU A 245 -9.91 13.89 -9.24
CA LEU A 245 -9.63 13.17 -8.00
C LEU A 245 -8.11 13.18 -7.73
N ILE A 246 -7.68 13.67 -6.56
CA ILE A 246 -6.26 13.72 -6.17
C ILE A 246 -5.64 12.34 -6.27
N ALA A 247 -6.23 11.34 -5.60
CA ALA A 247 -5.88 9.94 -5.77
C ALA A 247 -6.95 9.00 -5.22
N ILE A 248 -7.05 7.81 -5.83
CA ILE A 248 -7.71 6.61 -5.30
C ILE A 248 -6.71 5.46 -5.42
N ASN A 249 -6.35 4.87 -4.27
CA ASN A 249 -5.24 3.94 -4.16
C ASN A 249 -5.66 2.67 -3.42
N ASP A 250 -4.97 1.58 -3.73
CA ASP A 250 -4.99 0.38 -2.89
C ASP A 250 -3.63 -0.33 -2.98
N ALA A 251 -3.14 -0.84 -1.85
CA ALA A 251 -1.85 -1.51 -1.74
C ALA A 251 -1.98 -2.69 -0.76
N GLY A 252 -1.60 -3.88 -1.20
CA GLY A 252 -1.81 -5.07 -0.40
C GLY A 252 -1.01 -6.29 -0.86
N PHE A 253 -1.24 -7.38 -0.17
CA PHE A 253 -0.69 -8.69 -0.48
C PHE A 253 -1.81 -9.73 -0.57
N ILE A 254 -1.60 -10.70 -1.43
CA ILE A 254 -2.51 -11.82 -1.64
C ILE A 254 -1.74 -13.12 -1.41
N VAL A 255 -2.31 -14.03 -0.60
CA VAL A 255 -1.69 -15.32 -0.29
C VAL A 255 -2.66 -16.43 -0.72
N PHE A 256 -2.18 -17.35 -1.55
CA PHE A 256 -2.89 -18.53 -2.01
C PHE A 256 -2.86 -19.64 -0.95
N PRO A 257 -3.78 -20.63 -1.02
CA PRO A 257 -3.81 -21.76 -0.08
C PRO A 257 -2.54 -22.63 -0.08
N ASP A 258 -1.82 -22.65 -1.20
CA ASP A 258 -0.55 -23.38 -1.36
C ASP A 258 0.67 -22.61 -0.82
N GLY A 259 0.45 -21.41 -0.27
CA GLY A 259 1.48 -20.56 0.30
C GLY A 259 2.14 -19.60 -0.70
N ARG A 260 1.89 -19.74 -2.02
CA ARG A 260 2.33 -18.74 -3.01
C ARG A 260 1.70 -17.39 -2.67
N ARG A 261 2.38 -16.30 -3.02
CA ARG A 261 1.88 -14.96 -2.73
C ARG A 261 2.35 -13.95 -3.76
N TYR A 262 1.62 -12.86 -3.84
CA TYR A 262 2.10 -11.65 -4.52
C TYR A 262 1.68 -10.40 -3.74
N THR A 263 2.50 -9.36 -3.88
CA THR A 263 2.19 -7.99 -3.46
C THR A 263 1.69 -7.22 -4.67
N LEU A 264 0.62 -6.45 -4.50
CA LEU A 264 0.02 -5.61 -5.53
C LEU A 264 -0.19 -4.21 -4.99
N VAL A 265 0.34 -3.22 -5.69
CA VAL A 265 0.07 -1.80 -5.46
C VAL A 265 -0.52 -1.21 -6.73
N VAL A 266 -1.67 -0.54 -6.60
CA VAL A 266 -2.29 0.22 -7.67
C VAL A 266 -2.59 1.61 -7.17
N PHE A 267 -1.93 2.60 -7.76
CA PHE A 267 -2.11 4.01 -7.47
C PHE A 267 -2.72 4.70 -8.68
N VAL A 268 -3.79 5.46 -8.45
CA VAL A 268 -4.48 6.24 -9.47
C VAL A 268 -4.53 7.68 -9.00
N LYS A 269 -3.88 8.61 -9.72
CA LYS A 269 -3.89 10.03 -9.39
C LYS A 269 -4.46 10.87 -10.54
N ASN A 270 -4.94 12.07 -10.20
CA ASN A 270 -5.47 13.05 -11.14
C ASN A 270 -6.56 12.46 -12.07
N SER A 271 -7.38 11.56 -11.52
CA SER A 271 -8.44 10.90 -12.29
C SER A 271 -9.54 11.92 -12.67
N GLN A 272 -9.90 11.93 -13.94
CA GLN A 272 -11.05 12.67 -14.47
C GLN A 272 -12.34 11.83 -14.46
N GLU A 273 -12.22 10.56 -14.05
CA GLU A 273 -13.37 9.67 -13.86
C GLU A 273 -14.01 9.91 -12.48
N ASN A 274 -15.24 9.44 -12.29
CA ASN A 274 -15.86 9.45 -10.97
C ASN A 274 -15.18 8.44 -10.01
N PRO A 275 -15.43 8.54 -8.71
CA PRO A 275 -14.79 7.64 -7.72
C PRO A 275 -15.07 6.17 -8.00
N GLU A 276 -16.31 5.81 -8.34
CA GLU A 276 -16.73 4.43 -8.58
C GLU A 276 -15.99 3.82 -9.78
N HIS A 277 -15.86 4.58 -10.87
CA HIS A 277 -15.12 4.13 -12.05
C HIS A 277 -13.63 4.00 -11.74
N THR A 278 -13.06 4.94 -10.99
CA THR A 278 -11.65 4.90 -10.57
C THR A 278 -11.37 3.67 -9.67
N GLU A 279 -12.30 3.27 -8.80
CA GLU A 279 -12.19 2.04 -8.02
C GLU A 279 -12.26 0.78 -8.90
N VAL A 280 -13.11 0.79 -9.94
CA VAL A 280 -13.21 -0.32 -10.91
C VAL A 280 -11.90 -0.51 -11.68
N ILE A 281 -11.16 0.55 -11.98
CA ILE A 281 -9.82 0.44 -12.60
C ILE A 281 -8.91 -0.43 -11.71
N ILE A 282 -8.87 -0.17 -10.40
CA ILE A 282 -8.06 -0.95 -9.45
C ILE A 282 -8.54 -2.41 -9.40
N ALA A 283 -9.85 -2.63 -9.35
CA ALA A 283 -10.42 -3.98 -9.32
C ALA A 283 -10.08 -4.78 -10.58
N HIS A 284 -10.15 -4.15 -11.76
CA HIS A 284 -9.83 -4.82 -13.02
C HIS A 284 -8.35 -5.20 -13.12
N ILE A 285 -7.43 -4.30 -12.69
CA ILE A 285 -6.01 -4.62 -12.60
C ILE A 285 -5.80 -5.79 -11.63
N SER A 286 -6.45 -5.78 -10.46
CA SER A 286 -6.37 -6.87 -9.48
C SER A 286 -6.84 -8.21 -10.08
N GLU A 287 -7.91 -8.20 -10.88
CA GLU A 287 -8.42 -9.39 -11.56
C GLU A 287 -7.39 -9.95 -12.56
N MET A 288 -6.81 -9.10 -13.41
CA MET A 288 -5.77 -9.51 -14.36
C MET A 288 -4.58 -10.15 -13.66
N VAL A 289 -4.13 -9.55 -12.55
CA VAL A 289 -3.02 -10.07 -11.76
C VAL A 289 -3.39 -11.42 -11.13
N TYR A 290 -4.57 -11.53 -10.52
CA TYR A 290 -5.03 -12.80 -9.97
C TYR A 290 -5.11 -13.91 -11.02
N GLN A 291 -5.66 -13.63 -12.20
CA GLN A 291 -5.73 -14.59 -13.30
C GLN A 291 -4.35 -15.06 -13.76
N ALA A 292 -3.38 -14.15 -13.79
CA ALA A 292 -2.00 -14.48 -14.14
C ALA A 292 -1.33 -15.42 -13.13
N PHE A 293 -1.58 -15.25 -11.83
CA PHE A 293 -0.91 -16.02 -10.76
C PHE A 293 -1.73 -17.18 -10.17
N SER A 294 -3.03 -17.26 -10.45
CA SER A 294 -3.90 -18.34 -9.94
C SER A 294 -3.61 -19.71 -10.54
N LYS A 295 -3.02 -19.75 -11.74
CA LYS A 295 -2.59 -21.00 -12.39
C LYS A 295 -1.17 -21.33 -11.95
N PRO A 296 -0.87 -22.61 -11.71
CA PRO A 296 0.48 -23.08 -11.38
C PRO A 296 1.51 -22.75 -12.42
#